data_1d4bbe2844ab03b6ece2395fceff5265
#
_entry.id   1d4bbe2844ab03b6ece2395fceff5265
#
_cell.length_a   1.000
_cell.length_b   1.000
_cell.length_c   1.000
_cell.angle_alpha   90.00
_cell.angle_beta   90.00
_cell.angle_gamma   90.00
#
_symmetry.space_group_name_H-M   'P 1'
#
loop_
_entity.id
_entity.type
_entity.pdbx_description
1 polymer ?
#
loop_
_entity_poly.entity_id
_entity_poly.type
_entity_poly.pdbx_seq_one_letter_code
_entity_poly.pdbx_strand_id
1 'polypeptide(L)'
;ELHVLDSIDPAQVKAFENKVDLKNTLFIVSSKSGSTLEPNMFKQYFFDRVTQLVGLKEAGRRFLAITDPGSRMQQVAESDGFRHVFFGWANIGGRYSALSDFGLVPAAIMGVDVAKFLDRTEEMVCACMPSVPVEENPGVILGTILGVAANTFGRDKVTIITSPGIYDLGAWLEQMLAGSTGKEGKGLIPIDRELPGKPDVYGNDRLFVYLRLLSAPGAAQDQSVEEMGKAGHPVVRIALDDPYDLGEEFFRWEIATA
;
A
#
# COMPACT_ATOMS: atom_id res chain seq x y z
N GLU A 1 -2.99 -7.70 -17.68
CA GLU A 1 -3.41 -8.07 -16.33
C GLU A 1 -2.20 -8.14 -15.41
N LEU A 2 -2.28 -7.58 -14.18
CA LEU A 2 -1.24 -7.68 -13.15
C LEU A 2 -1.61 -8.79 -12.18
N HIS A 3 -0.63 -9.63 -11.84
CA HIS A 3 -0.75 -10.62 -10.78
C HIS A 3 0.35 -10.35 -9.73
N VAL A 4 0.00 -10.49 -8.47
CA VAL A 4 0.96 -10.36 -7.36
C VAL A 4 1.16 -11.75 -6.74
N LEU A 5 2.43 -12.13 -6.55
CA LEU A 5 2.82 -13.35 -5.87
C LEU A 5 3.62 -12.96 -4.62
N ASP A 6 3.04 -13.21 -3.47
CA ASP A 6 3.53 -12.78 -2.16
C ASP A 6 3.70 -13.93 -1.14
N SER A 7 3.37 -15.15 -1.54
CA SER A 7 3.51 -16.35 -0.72
C SER A 7 4.30 -17.43 -1.43
N ILE A 8 5.23 -18.05 -0.73
CA ILE A 8 6.04 -19.19 -1.22
C ILE A 8 5.32 -20.54 -1.09
N ASP A 9 4.02 -20.54 -0.79
CA ASP A 9 3.23 -21.77 -0.81
C ASP A 9 3.28 -22.43 -2.20
N PRO A 10 3.73 -23.68 -2.30
CA PRO A 10 3.91 -24.35 -3.59
C PRO A 10 2.60 -24.47 -4.40
N ALA A 11 1.46 -24.58 -3.73
CA ALA A 11 0.18 -24.67 -4.42
C ALA A 11 -0.19 -23.32 -5.05
N GLN A 12 0.08 -22.21 -4.38
CA GLN A 12 -0.13 -20.87 -4.92
C GLN A 12 0.80 -20.58 -6.10
N VAL A 13 2.10 -20.91 -5.96
CA VAL A 13 3.09 -20.76 -7.03
C VAL A 13 2.67 -21.56 -8.27
N LYS A 14 2.22 -22.81 -8.07
CA LYS A 14 1.76 -23.66 -9.16
C LYS A 14 0.47 -23.15 -9.81
N ALA A 15 -0.46 -22.67 -9.01
CA ALA A 15 -1.70 -22.08 -9.53
C ALA A 15 -1.41 -20.83 -10.36
N PHE A 16 -0.48 -19.99 -9.91
CA PHE A 16 0.01 -18.82 -10.67
C PHE A 16 0.64 -19.26 -12.00
N GLU A 17 1.59 -20.19 -11.98
CA GLU A 17 2.27 -20.68 -13.19
C GLU A 17 1.28 -21.18 -14.24
N ASN A 18 0.18 -21.84 -13.80
CA ASN A 18 -0.84 -22.35 -14.69
C ASN A 18 -1.75 -21.25 -15.29
N LYS A 19 -1.78 -20.06 -14.73
CA LYS A 19 -2.60 -18.92 -15.20
C LYS A 19 -1.92 -18.08 -16.26
N VAL A 20 -0.58 -18.05 -16.28
CA VAL A 20 0.17 -17.12 -17.12
C VAL A 20 0.93 -17.83 -18.23
N ASP A 21 1.05 -17.16 -19.37
CA ASP A 21 1.98 -17.60 -20.41
C ASP A 21 3.37 -17.05 -20.11
N LEU A 22 4.25 -17.89 -19.55
CA LEU A 22 5.58 -17.50 -19.12
C LEU A 22 6.42 -16.88 -20.25
N LYS A 23 6.16 -17.27 -21.53
CA LYS A 23 6.88 -16.70 -22.69
C LYS A 23 6.51 -15.25 -22.95
N ASN A 24 5.28 -14.85 -22.59
CA ASN A 24 4.73 -13.52 -22.84
C ASN A 24 4.48 -12.73 -21.54
N THR A 25 5.03 -13.19 -20.41
CA THR A 25 4.92 -12.54 -19.12
C THR A 25 6.13 -11.65 -18.85
N LEU A 26 5.91 -10.44 -18.36
CA LEU A 26 6.92 -9.56 -17.80
C LEU A 26 6.90 -9.73 -16.26
N PHE A 27 8.05 -10.08 -15.71
CA PHE A 27 8.23 -10.28 -14.28
C PHE A 27 8.83 -9.04 -13.63
N ILE A 28 8.24 -8.57 -12.55
CA ILE A 28 8.76 -7.49 -11.73
C ILE A 28 9.23 -8.10 -10.40
N VAL A 29 10.54 -8.05 -10.17
CA VAL A 29 11.15 -8.50 -8.90
C VAL A 29 11.34 -7.28 -8.02
N SER A 30 10.51 -7.16 -6.99
CA SER A 30 10.49 -6.00 -6.10
C SER A 30 11.05 -6.37 -4.73
N SER A 31 12.23 -5.81 -4.38
CA SER A 31 12.86 -6.04 -3.07
C SER A 31 13.86 -4.93 -2.76
N LYS A 32 13.62 -4.15 -1.68
CA LYS A 32 14.50 -3.04 -1.30
C LYS A 32 15.94 -3.49 -1.05
N SER A 33 16.17 -4.36 -0.11
CA SER A 33 17.51 -4.85 0.25
C SER A 33 18.05 -5.89 -0.72
N GLY A 34 17.20 -6.54 -1.49
CA GLY A 34 17.57 -7.70 -2.31
C GLY A 34 17.92 -8.95 -1.51
N SER A 35 17.76 -8.93 -0.18
CA SER A 35 18.09 -10.05 0.70
C SER A 35 16.86 -10.84 1.19
N THR A 36 15.66 -10.34 0.94
CA THR A 36 14.40 -11.00 1.33
C THR A 36 14.26 -12.33 0.61
N LEU A 37 13.89 -13.38 1.35
CA LEU A 37 13.88 -14.76 0.84
C LEU A 37 12.88 -14.94 -0.29
N GLU A 38 11.65 -14.52 -0.10
CA GLU A 38 10.52 -14.77 -0.99
C GLU A 38 10.76 -14.22 -2.41
N PRO A 39 11.09 -12.93 -2.62
CA PRO A 39 11.38 -12.42 -3.96
C PRO A 39 12.55 -13.13 -4.64
N ASN A 40 13.56 -13.55 -3.87
CA ASN A 40 14.71 -14.28 -4.42
C ASN A 40 14.30 -15.70 -4.86
N MET A 41 13.47 -16.40 -4.08
CA MET A 41 12.95 -17.72 -4.43
C MET A 41 12.08 -17.66 -5.70
N PHE A 42 11.15 -16.69 -5.78
CA PHE A 42 10.32 -16.49 -6.97
C PHE A 42 11.15 -16.16 -8.20
N LYS A 43 12.11 -15.23 -8.04
CA LYS A 43 13.03 -14.86 -9.12
C LYS A 43 13.75 -16.09 -9.64
N GLN A 44 14.37 -16.89 -8.76
CA GLN A 44 15.10 -18.06 -9.16
C GLN A 44 14.22 -19.07 -9.91
N TYR A 45 13.07 -19.38 -9.33
CA TYR A 45 12.13 -20.34 -9.92
C TYR A 45 11.64 -19.92 -11.30
N PHE A 46 11.11 -18.71 -11.43
CA PHE A 46 10.55 -18.24 -12.69
C PHE A 46 11.64 -17.93 -13.72
N PHE A 47 12.80 -17.44 -13.31
CA PHE A 47 13.91 -17.21 -14.21
C PHE A 47 14.41 -18.50 -14.86
N ASP A 48 14.54 -19.58 -14.08
CA ASP A 48 14.90 -20.90 -14.59
C ASP A 48 13.84 -21.44 -15.55
N ARG A 49 12.55 -21.32 -15.21
CA ARG A 49 11.44 -21.75 -16.06
C ARG A 49 11.41 -20.99 -17.39
N VAL A 50 11.57 -19.67 -17.35
CA VAL A 50 11.58 -18.81 -18.54
C VAL A 50 12.83 -19.12 -19.38
N THR A 51 14.00 -19.31 -18.76
CA THR A 51 15.25 -19.67 -19.44
C THR A 51 15.12 -20.97 -20.23
N GLN A 52 14.45 -21.99 -19.67
CA GLN A 52 14.18 -23.24 -20.36
C GLN A 52 13.29 -23.05 -21.61
N LEU A 53 12.42 -22.05 -21.59
CA LEU A 53 11.47 -21.81 -22.67
C LEU A 53 12.01 -20.94 -23.79
N VAL A 54 12.85 -19.94 -23.48
CA VAL A 54 13.27 -18.90 -24.44
C VAL A 54 14.77 -18.69 -24.53
N GLY A 55 15.56 -19.37 -23.70
CA GLY A 55 17.01 -19.19 -23.57
C GLY A 55 17.41 -18.02 -22.65
N LEU A 56 18.63 -18.09 -22.10
CA LEU A 56 19.11 -17.20 -21.05
C LEU A 56 19.02 -15.71 -21.43
N LYS A 57 19.49 -15.34 -22.63
CA LYS A 57 19.50 -13.94 -23.09
C LYS A 57 18.09 -13.33 -23.19
N GLU A 58 17.15 -14.10 -23.68
CA GLU A 58 15.77 -13.64 -23.83
C GLU A 58 15.00 -13.72 -22.50
N ALA A 59 15.40 -14.60 -21.57
CA ALA A 59 14.83 -14.66 -20.24
C ALA A 59 15.07 -13.36 -19.48
N GLY A 60 16.30 -12.85 -19.40
CA GLY A 60 16.62 -11.59 -18.72
C GLY A 60 15.76 -10.41 -19.19
N ARG A 61 15.46 -10.35 -20.48
CA ARG A 61 14.61 -9.29 -21.06
C ARG A 61 13.15 -9.32 -20.59
N ARG A 62 12.71 -10.40 -19.97
CA ARG A 62 11.35 -10.53 -19.38
C ARG A 62 11.30 -10.18 -17.92
N PHE A 63 12.41 -9.72 -17.37
CA PHE A 63 12.51 -9.34 -15.97
C PHE A 63 12.84 -7.86 -15.81
N LEU A 64 12.21 -7.24 -14.82
CA LEU A 64 12.54 -5.93 -14.28
C LEU A 64 12.88 -6.11 -12.80
N ALA A 65 13.75 -5.29 -12.26
CA ALA A 65 13.96 -5.19 -10.82
C ALA A 65 13.53 -3.82 -10.31
N ILE A 66 12.97 -3.78 -9.11
CA ILE A 66 12.78 -2.56 -8.33
C ILE A 66 13.50 -2.79 -7.00
N THR A 67 14.54 -2.00 -6.75
CA THR A 67 15.43 -2.25 -5.59
C THR A 67 16.18 -0.99 -5.19
N ASP A 68 16.82 -0.99 -4.03
CA ASP A 68 17.68 0.12 -3.63
C ASP A 68 19.03 0.08 -4.36
N PRO A 69 19.65 1.24 -4.62
CA PRO A 69 20.99 1.29 -5.19
C PRO A 69 22.02 0.52 -4.35
N GLY A 70 22.88 -0.25 -4.99
CA GLY A 70 23.91 -1.05 -4.34
C GLY A 70 23.40 -2.34 -3.69
N SER A 71 22.13 -2.67 -3.83
CA SER A 71 21.54 -3.89 -3.29
C SER A 71 22.06 -5.17 -3.96
N ARG A 72 21.87 -6.30 -3.30
CA ARG A 72 22.14 -7.61 -3.91
C ARG A 72 21.26 -7.86 -5.15
N MET A 73 20.02 -7.37 -5.13
CA MET A 73 19.10 -7.54 -6.27
C MET A 73 19.59 -6.78 -7.50
N GLN A 74 20.18 -5.59 -7.35
CA GLN A 74 20.80 -4.87 -8.45
C GLN A 74 21.88 -5.72 -9.12
N GLN A 75 22.81 -6.29 -8.33
CA GLN A 75 23.89 -7.14 -8.85
C GLN A 75 23.36 -8.37 -9.61
N VAL A 76 22.32 -9.00 -9.05
CA VAL A 76 21.66 -10.15 -9.70
C VAL A 76 20.99 -9.73 -11.00
N ALA A 77 20.27 -8.62 -11.02
CA ALA A 77 19.57 -8.14 -12.21
C ALA A 77 20.55 -7.77 -13.35
N GLU A 78 21.66 -7.14 -13.00
CA GLU A 78 22.73 -6.80 -13.96
C GLU A 78 23.40 -8.07 -14.51
N SER A 79 23.74 -9.03 -13.64
CA SER A 79 24.36 -10.30 -14.03
C SER A 79 23.46 -11.15 -14.94
N ASP A 80 22.17 -11.20 -14.65
CA ASP A 80 21.20 -12.02 -15.38
C ASP A 80 20.60 -11.29 -16.59
N GLY A 81 21.06 -10.04 -16.86
CA GLY A 81 20.66 -9.26 -18.03
C GLY A 81 19.19 -8.84 -18.02
N PHE A 82 18.69 -8.42 -16.86
CA PHE A 82 17.33 -7.89 -16.75
C PHE A 82 17.13 -6.70 -17.68
N ARG A 83 15.90 -6.52 -18.16
CA ARG A 83 15.54 -5.44 -19.08
C ARG A 83 15.82 -4.07 -18.51
N HIS A 84 15.52 -3.87 -17.22
CA HIS A 84 15.75 -2.61 -16.53
C HIS A 84 15.80 -2.82 -15.01
N VAL A 85 16.49 -1.91 -14.32
CA VAL A 85 16.50 -1.82 -12.87
C VAL A 85 16.01 -0.42 -12.49
N PHE A 86 14.91 -0.35 -11.76
CA PHE A 86 14.38 0.87 -11.16
C PHE A 86 14.91 0.99 -9.74
N PHE A 87 15.22 2.21 -9.31
CA PHE A 87 15.83 2.44 -8.02
C PHE A 87 14.87 3.14 -7.04
N GLY A 88 14.68 2.51 -5.89
CA GLY A 88 14.02 3.15 -4.76
C GLY A 88 14.94 4.12 -4.02
N TRP A 89 14.39 4.78 -3.01
CA TRP A 89 15.11 5.67 -2.11
C TRP A 89 15.57 4.91 -0.88
N ALA A 90 16.87 4.80 -0.67
CA ALA A 90 17.45 3.97 0.38
C ALA A 90 17.05 4.41 1.81
N ASN A 91 16.76 5.69 2.00
CA ASN A 91 16.36 6.28 3.28
C ASN A 91 14.85 6.25 3.56
N ILE A 92 14.04 5.68 2.66
CA ILE A 92 12.61 5.48 2.86
C ILE A 92 12.35 4.01 3.23
N GLY A 93 11.60 3.76 4.32
CA GLY A 93 11.17 2.43 4.70
C GLY A 93 10.20 1.80 3.69
N GLY A 94 10.17 0.46 3.58
CA GLY A 94 9.32 -0.23 2.61
C GLY A 94 7.83 0.13 2.73
N ARG A 95 7.32 0.34 3.94
CA ARG A 95 5.93 0.75 4.18
C ARG A 95 5.59 2.16 3.67
N TYR A 96 6.61 3.01 3.50
CA TYR A 96 6.52 4.40 3.03
C TYR A 96 6.95 4.53 1.56
N SER A 97 6.98 3.46 0.80
CA SER A 97 7.50 3.46 -0.57
C SER A 97 6.43 3.42 -1.67
N ALA A 98 5.15 3.58 -1.32
CA ALA A 98 4.05 3.55 -2.27
C ALA A 98 4.17 4.64 -3.36
N LEU A 99 4.65 5.82 -2.99
CA LEU A 99 4.87 6.96 -3.90
C LEU A 99 6.28 6.98 -4.54
N SER A 100 7.01 5.86 -4.47
CA SER A 100 8.30 5.66 -5.16
C SER A 100 8.16 4.66 -6.31
N ASP A 101 9.26 4.33 -6.98
CA ASP A 101 9.28 3.32 -8.05
C ASP A 101 8.69 1.97 -7.63
N PHE A 102 8.69 1.66 -6.31
CA PHE A 102 8.06 0.44 -5.79
C PHE A 102 6.54 0.38 -6.04
N GLY A 103 5.84 1.51 -5.99
CA GLY A 103 4.42 1.59 -6.31
C GLY A 103 4.16 2.11 -7.73
N LEU A 104 4.93 3.12 -8.19
CA LEU A 104 4.66 3.82 -9.44
C LEU A 104 4.97 2.97 -10.68
N VAL A 105 6.03 2.14 -10.66
CA VAL A 105 6.37 1.27 -11.80
C VAL A 105 5.29 0.22 -12.06
N PRO A 106 4.80 -0.55 -11.07
CA PRO A 106 3.67 -1.44 -11.27
C PRO A 106 2.41 -0.70 -11.75
N ALA A 107 2.10 0.46 -11.16
CA ALA A 107 0.95 1.27 -11.55
C ALA A 107 1.02 1.73 -13.03
N ALA A 108 2.18 2.21 -13.48
CA ALA A 108 2.40 2.58 -14.87
C ALA A 108 2.22 1.39 -15.83
N ILE A 109 2.73 0.22 -15.47
CA ILE A 109 2.58 -1.01 -16.28
C ILE A 109 1.10 -1.46 -16.35
N MET A 110 0.32 -1.18 -15.31
CA MET A 110 -1.14 -1.41 -15.30
C MET A 110 -1.90 -0.42 -16.18
N GLY A 111 -1.26 0.66 -16.62
CA GLY A 111 -1.89 1.71 -17.43
C GLY A 111 -2.46 2.88 -16.62
N VAL A 112 -2.09 3.00 -15.35
CA VAL A 112 -2.42 4.19 -14.54
C VAL A 112 -1.65 5.39 -15.10
N ASP A 113 -2.31 6.52 -15.26
CA ASP A 113 -1.65 7.78 -15.58
C ASP A 113 -0.91 8.29 -14.34
N VAL A 114 0.37 7.89 -14.27
CA VAL A 114 1.23 8.21 -13.12
C VAL A 114 1.50 9.71 -13.02
N ALA A 115 1.52 10.45 -14.13
CA ALA A 115 1.69 11.90 -14.11
C ALA A 115 0.50 12.55 -13.41
N LYS A 116 -0.73 12.23 -13.85
CA LYS A 116 -1.95 12.71 -13.20
C LYS A 116 -2.01 12.30 -11.73
N PHE A 117 -1.59 11.08 -11.41
CA PHE A 117 -1.57 10.59 -10.03
C PHE A 117 -0.62 11.41 -9.14
N LEU A 118 0.58 11.74 -9.64
CA LEU A 118 1.55 12.56 -8.92
C LEU A 118 1.13 14.03 -8.82
N ASP A 119 0.50 14.59 -9.88
CA ASP A 119 -0.04 15.95 -9.85
C ASP A 119 -1.08 16.11 -8.70
N ARG A 120 -1.96 15.11 -8.52
CA ARG A 120 -2.91 15.10 -7.38
C ARG A 120 -2.19 14.92 -6.04
N THR A 121 -1.20 14.04 -6.00
CA THR A 121 -0.39 13.83 -4.78
C THR A 121 0.29 15.14 -4.32
N GLU A 122 0.77 15.95 -5.26
CA GLU A 122 1.47 17.21 -4.98
C GLU A 122 0.59 18.20 -4.20
N GLU A 123 -0.73 18.19 -4.40
CA GLU A 123 -1.66 19.01 -3.64
C GLU A 123 -1.56 18.71 -2.13
N MET A 124 -1.54 17.43 -1.76
CA MET A 124 -1.37 17.00 -0.36
C MET A 124 0.04 17.25 0.18
N VAL A 125 1.08 17.08 -0.65
CA VAL A 125 2.46 17.42 -0.28
C VAL A 125 2.55 18.89 0.10
N CYS A 126 1.96 19.78 -0.71
CA CYS A 126 1.91 21.22 -0.42
C CYS A 126 1.13 21.52 0.87
N ALA A 127 -0.01 20.86 1.08
CA ALA A 127 -0.84 21.03 2.27
C ALA A 127 -0.15 20.54 3.57
N CYS A 128 0.79 19.60 3.44
CA CYS A 128 1.55 19.04 4.58
C CYS A 128 2.94 19.65 4.76
N MET A 129 3.29 20.73 4.05
CA MET A 129 4.59 21.37 4.22
C MET A 129 4.81 21.90 5.65
N PRO A 130 6.06 21.95 6.13
CA PRO A 130 6.38 22.48 7.47
C PRO A 130 5.97 23.94 7.70
N SER A 131 5.74 24.70 6.62
CA SER A 131 5.27 26.09 6.67
C SER A 131 3.75 26.23 6.90
N VAL A 132 3.00 25.14 6.75
CA VAL A 132 1.55 25.14 6.98
C VAL A 132 1.29 25.04 8.49
N PRO A 133 0.42 25.88 9.06
CA PRO A 133 0.04 25.78 10.46
C PRO A 133 -0.46 24.38 10.83
N VAL A 134 -0.11 23.91 12.03
CA VAL A 134 -0.47 22.54 12.47
C VAL A 134 -1.98 22.28 12.45
N GLU A 135 -2.79 23.29 12.72
CA GLU A 135 -4.25 23.24 12.69
C GLU A 135 -4.85 23.20 11.27
N GLU A 136 -4.04 23.45 10.24
CA GLU A 136 -4.44 23.41 8.83
C GLU A 136 -3.75 22.26 8.07
N ASN A 137 -2.77 21.60 8.68
CA ASN A 137 -1.97 20.55 8.06
C ASN A 137 -2.71 19.19 8.16
N PRO A 138 -3.20 18.61 7.03
CA PRO A 138 -4.04 17.41 7.06
C PRO A 138 -3.36 16.17 7.65
N GLY A 139 -2.06 16.01 7.41
CA GLY A 139 -1.28 14.90 7.96
C GLY A 139 -1.13 15.02 9.47
N VAL A 140 -0.78 16.22 9.97
CA VAL A 140 -0.64 16.50 11.40
C VAL A 140 -1.98 16.37 12.13
N ILE A 141 -3.06 16.88 11.54
CA ILE A 141 -4.42 16.75 12.10
C ILE A 141 -4.79 15.27 12.25
N LEU A 142 -4.62 14.48 11.20
CA LEU A 142 -4.92 13.05 11.24
C LEU A 142 -4.06 12.32 12.28
N GLY A 143 -2.74 12.53 12.27
CA GLY A 143 -1.82 11.94 13.24
C GLY A 143 -2.17 12.31 14.68
N THR A 144 -2.55 13.59 14.91
CA THR A 144 -3.01 14.05 16.23
C THR A 144 -4.30 13.35 16.67
N ILE A 145 -5.28 13.20 15.77
CA ILE A 145 -6.53 12.49 16.07
C ILE A 145 -6.22 11.03 16.47
N LEU A 146 -5.41 10.33 15.67
CA LEU A 146 -5.03 8.93 15.94
C LEU A 146 -4.29 8.80 17.27
N GLY A 147 -3.28 9.66 17.50
CA GLY A 147 -2.47 9.64 18.70
C GLY A 147 -3.25 9.98 19.96
N VAL A 148 -4.11 11.01 19.93
CA VAL A 148 -4.95 11.40 21.07
C VAL A 148 -6.02 10.33 21.33
N ALA A 149 -6.65 9.79 20.29
CA ALA A 149 -7.62 8.71 20.44
C ALA A 149 -7.02 7.51 21.19
N ALA A 150 -5.84 7.07 20.79
CA ALA A 150 -5.17 5.93 21.41
C ALA A 150 -4.64 6.25 22.83
N ASN A 151 -3.86 7.32 22.97
CA ASN A 151 -3.13 7.58 24.22
C ASN A 151 -3.97 8.23 25.30
N THR A 152 -4.97 9.05 24.95
CA THR A 152 -5.80 9.78 25.92
C THR A 152 -7.12 9.08 26.17
N PHE A 153 -7.73 8.52 25.14
CA PHE A 153 -9.07 7.94 25.24
C PHE A 153 -9.08 6.40 25.20
N GLY A 154 -7.91 5.75 25.10
CA GLY A 154 -7.80 4.30 25.03
C GLY A 154 -8.42 3.68 23.77
N ARG A 155 -8.54 4.46 22.69
CA ARG A 155 -9.09 4.03 21.40
C ARG A 155 -7.99 3.65 20.44
N ASP A 156 -7.36 2.53 20.69
CA ASP A 156 -6.21 2.03 19.94
C ASP A 156 -6.58 1.19 18.71
N LYS A 157 -7.85 0.79 18.58
CA LYS A 157 -8.37 0.01 17.45
C LYS A 157 -8.95 0.93 16.38
N VAL A 158 -8.30 0.98 15.22
CA VAL A 158 -8.69 1.82 14.09
C VAL A 158 -9.38 0.95 13.03
N THR A 159 -10.70 1.01 12.97
CA THR A 159 -11.48 0.30 11.95
C THR A 159 -11.53 1.15 10.68
N ILE A 160 -10.98 0.59 9.60
CA ILE A 160 -10.88 1.24 8.30
C ILE A 160 -12.07 0.79 7.44
N ILE A 161 -12.87 1.77 7.01
CA ILE A 161 -14.00 1.57 6.11
C ILE A 161 -13.68 2.34 4.83
N THR A 162 -13.80 1.70 3.68
CA THR A 162 -13.52 2.32 2.38
C THR A 162 -14.69 2.14 1.43
N SER A 163 -14.85 3.07 0.50
CA SER A 163 -15.71 2.83 -0.67
C SER A 163 -15.18 1.66 -1.50
N PRO A 164 -16.06 0.89 -2.17
CA PRO A 164 -15.64 -0.32 -2.90
C PRO A 164 -14.55 -0.08 -3.96
N GLY A 165 -14.55 1.09 -4.60
CA GLY A 165 -13.57 1.45 -5.65
C GLY A 165 -12.14 1.68 -5.15
N ILE A 166 -11.94 1.81 -3.83
CA ILE A 166 -10.63 2.04 -3.18
C ILE A 166 -10.39 1.02 -2.06
N TYR A 167 -10.99 -0.14 -2.18
CA TYR A 167 -11.05 -1.16 -1.14
C TYR A 167 -9.67 -1.64 -0.65
N ASP A 168 -8.68 -1.74 -1.54
CA ASP A 168 -7.37 -2.30 -1.18
C ASP A 168 -6.47 -1.31 -0.40
N LEU A 169 -6.85 -0.02 -0.31
CA LEU A 169 -6.12 0.96 0.50
C LEU A 169 -6.05 0.54 1.98
N GLY A 170 -7.11 -0.10 2.49
CA GLY A 170 -7.17 -0.57 3.87
C GLY A 170 -6.07 -1.59 4.21
N ALA A 171 -5.74 -2.50 3.30
CA ALA A 171 -4.67 -3.48 3.50
C ALA A 171 -3.28 -2.83 3.61
N TRP A 172 -3.02 -1.78 2.83
CA TRP A 172 -1.77 -1.02 2.94
C TRP A 172 -1.71 -0.25 4.27
N LEU A 173 -2.82 0.41 4.67
CA LEU A 173 -2.93 1.11 5.95
C LEU A 173 -2.73 0.17 7.14
N GLU A 174 -3.26 -1.04 7.07
CA GLU A 174 -3.08 -2.07 8.10
C GLU A 174 -1.60 -2.34 8.33
N GLN A 175 -0.86 -2.64 7.27
CA GLN A 175 0.58 -2.91 7.39
C GLN A 175 1.36 -1.68 7.84
N MET A 176 1.05 -0.50 7.32
CA MET A 176 1.77 0.73 7.64
C MET A 176 1.57 1.12 9.11
N LEU A 177 0.34 1.19 9.58
CA LEU A 177 0.02 1.59 10.95
C LEU A 177 0.57 0.59 11.97
N ALA A 178 0.24 -0.70 11.83
CA ALA A 178 0.69 -1.73 12.76
C ALA A 178 2.22 -1.83 12.83
N GLY A 179 2.88 -1.88 11.68
CA GLY A 179 4.32 -2.03 11.60
C GLY A 179 5.13 -0.80 12.01
N SER A 180 4.53 0.41 11.96
CA SER A 180 5.22 1.66 12.30
C SER A 180 4.96 2.09 13.75
N THR A 181 3.73 1.91 14.27
CA THR A 181 3.35 2.35 15.61
C THR A 181 3.49 1.27 16.68
N GLY A 182 3.50 -0.02 16.30
CA GLY A 182 3.52 -1.15 17.23
C GLY A 182 4.89 -1.37 17.88
N LYS A 183 5.18 -0.66 18.97
CA LYS A 183 6.43 -0.75 19.73
C LYS A 183 6.17 -0.72 21.23
N GLU A 184 6.96 -1.48 22.00
CA GLU A 184 6.97 -1.44 23.47
C GLU A 184 5.58 -1.67 24.12
N GLY A 185 4.77 -2.54 23.50
CA GLY A 185 3.41 -2.83 23.98
C GLY A 185 2.39 -1.72 23.72
N LYS A 186 2.73 -0.75 22.89
CA LYS A 186 1.84 0.34 22.43
C LYS A 186 1.71 0.28 20.91
N GLY A 187 0.74 0.99 20.38
CA GLY A 187 0.53 1.14 18.95
C GLY A 187 -0.94 1.21 18.58
N LEU A 188 -1.17 1.47 17.31
CA LEU A 188 -2.49 1.38 16.72
C LEU A 188 -2.72 -0.03 16.20
N ILE A 189 -3.92 -0.56 16.41
CA ILE A 189 -4.37 -1.84 15.88
C ILE A 189 -5.33 -1.53 14.72
N PRO A 190 -4.83 -1.46 13.49
CA PRO A 190 -5.69 -1.26 12.33
C PRO A 190 -6.53 -2.51 12.06
N ILE A 191 -7.76 -2.31 11.67
CA ILE A 191 -8.71 -3.37 11.35
C ILE A 191 -9.29 -3.08 9.98
N ASP A 192 -8.81 -3.81 8.98
CA ASP A 192 -9.30 -3.74 7.61
C ASP A 192 -10.30 -4.86 7.34
N ARG A 193 -11.22 -4.62 6.40
CA ARG A 193 -12.19 -5.62 5.89
C ARG A 193 -13.09 -6.26 6.94
N GLU A 194 -13.26 -5.63 8.10
CA GLU A 194 -14.25 -6.05 9.07
C GLU A 194 -15.66 -5.81 8.49
N LEU A 195 -16.48 -6.85 8.49
CA LEU A 195 -17.90 -6.68 8.14
C LEU A 195 -18.56 -5.83 9.22
N PRO A 196 -19.16 -4.67 8.87
CA PRO A 196 -19.76 -3.80 9.87
C PRO A 196 -20.84 -4.53 10.65
N GLY A 197 -20.66 -4.58 11.98
CA GLY A 197 -21.67 -5.03 12.93
C GLY A 197 -22.62 -3.90 13.32
N LYS A 198 -23.57 -4.20 14.20
CA LYS A 198 -24.37 -3.16 14.84
C LYS A 198 -23.51 -2.32 15.78
N PRO A 199 -23.83 -1.02 16.00
CA PRO A 199 -23.02 -0.17 16.85
C PRO A 199 -22.79 -0.69 18.28
N ASP A 200 -23.73 -1.41 18.85
CA ASP A 200 -23.68 -1.95 20.22
C ASP A 200 -22.69 -3.11 20.42
N VAL A 201 -22.17 -3.71 19.34
CA VAL A 201 -21.14 -4.76 19.43
C VAL A 201 -19.72 -4.19 19.58
N TYR A 202 -19.54 -2.89 19.34
CA TYR A 202 -18.24 -2.24 19.43
C TYR A 202 -18.01 -1.63 20.82
N GLY A 203 -16.82 -1.85 21.36
CA GLY A 203 -16.37 -1.26 22.61
C GLY A 203 -15.96 0.21 22.49
N ASN A 204 -15.59 0.78 23.64
CA ASN A 204 -15.10 2.17 23.71
C ASN A 204 -13.65 2.33 23.21
N ASP A 205 -13.01 1.26 22.78
CA ASP A 205 -11.64 1.21 22.31
C ASP A 205 -11.50 1.40 20.77
N ARG A 206 -12.61 1.70 20.09
CA ARG A 206 -12.68 1.88 18.63
C ARG A 206 -12.64 3.34 18.20
N LEU A 207 -11.92 3.59 17.12
CA LEU A 207 -12.00 4.76 16.25
C LEU A 207 -12.33 4.26 14.85
N PHE A 208 -13.33 4.82 14.20
CA PHE A 208 -13.68 4.50 12.84
C PHE A 208 -13.09 5.54 11.89
N VAL A 209 -12.49 5.09 10.80
CA VAL A 209 -12.03 5.97 9.71
C VAL A 209 -12.71 5.55 8.43
N TYR A 210 -13.43 6.48 7.82
CA TYR A 210 -14.14 6.26 6.57
C TYR A 210 -13.53 7.06 5.43
N LEU A 211 -12.93 6.34 4.46
CA LEU A 211 -12.42 6.89 3.22
C LEU A 211 -13.50 6.72 2.14
N ARG A 212 -14.13 7.82 1.77
CA ARG A 212 -15.29 7.84 0.90
C ARG A 212 -14.95 8.38 -0.48
N LEU A 213 -15.04 7.53 -1.50
CA LEU A 213 -14.91 7.95 -2.89
C LEU A 213 -16.23 8.58 -3.36
N LEU A 214 -16.23 9.88 -3.65
CA LEU A 214 -17.45 10.63 -4.01
C LEU A 214 -18.00 10.24 -5.38
N SER A 215 -17.13 9.90 -6.33
CA SER A 215 -17.52 9.44 -7.67
C SER A 215 -18.13 8.03 -7.67
N ALA A 216 -17.88 7.22 -6.63
CA ALA A 216 -18.42 5.85 -6.49
C ALA A 216 -18.64 5.51 -5.00
N PRO A 217 -19.57 6.18 -4.29
CA PRO A 217 -19.82 5.91 -2.88
C PRO A 217 -20.46 4.54 -2.68
N GLY A 218 -20.19 3.95 -1.52
CA GLY A 218 -20.82 2.70 -1.11
C GLY A 218 -22.00 2.97 -0.19
N ALA A 219 -23.22 2.72 -0.63
CA ALA A 219 -24.42 2.98 0.17
C ALA A 219 -24.46 2.21 1.50
N ALA A 220 -23.96 0.97 1.51
CA ALA A 220 -23.88 0.17 2.74
C ALA A 220 -22.85 0.74 3.74
N GLN A 221 -21.71 1.21 3.25
CA GLN A 221 -20.70 1.87 4.06
C GLN A 221 -21.21 3.21 4.59
N ASP A 222 -21.85 4.03 3.75
CA ASP A 222 -22.45 5.29 4.17
C ASP A 222 -23.45 5.08 5.32
N GLN A 223 -24.35 4.10 5.19
CA GLN A 223 -25.33 3.76 6.22
C GLN A 223 -24.66 3.30 7.52
N SER A 224 -23.71 2.37 7.42
CA SER A 224 -23.01 1.83 8.60
C SER A 224 -22.28 2.94 9.36
N VAL A 225 -21.56 3.81 8.66
CA VAL A 225 -20.83 4.94 9.25
C VAL A 225 -21.79 5.94 9.93
N GLU A 226 -22.94 6.19 9.34
CA GLU A 226 -23.97 7.05 9.91
C GLU A 226 -24.53 6.46 11.21
N GLU A 227 -24.80 5.16 11.24
CA GLU A 227 -25.27 4.45 12.42
C GLU A 227 -24.24 4.47 13.55
N MET A 228 -22.94 4.28 13.24
CA MET A 228 -21.84 4.40 14.21
C MET A 228 -21.78 5.80 14.83
N GLY A 229 -21.84 6.84 13.99
CA GLY A 229 -21.84 8.22 14.46
C GLY A 229 -23.04 8.56 15.36
N LYS A 230 -24.26 8.11 14.98
CA LYS A 230 -25.47 8.29 15.80
C LYS A 230 -25.40 7.58 17.15
N ALA A 231 -24.70 6.45 17.21
CA ALA A 231 -24.50 5.70 18.44
C ALA A 231 -23.37 6.30 19.34
N GLY A 232 -22.71 7.36 18.90
CA GLY A 232 -21.68 8.07 19.65
C GLY A 232 -20.26 7.53 19.48
N HIS A 233 -20.04 6.64 18.51
CA HIS A 233 -18.68 6.25 18.15
C HIS A 233 -17.97 7.36 17.41
N PRO A 234 -16.68 7.63 17.69
CA PRO A 234 -15.90 8.60 16.93
C PRO A 234 -15.64 8.10 15.50
N VAL A 235 -15.91 8.97 14.54
CA VAL A 235 -15.73 8.69 13.11
C VAL A 235 -14.95 9.83 12.46
N VAL A 236 -13.81 9.51 11.88
CA VAL A 236 -13.07 10.36 10.96
C VAL A 236 -13.59 10.11 9.54
N ARG A 237 -13.98 11.16 8.83
CA ARG A 237 -14.44 11.06 7.44
C ARG A 237 -13.47 11.77 6.52
N ILE A 238 -12.97 11.05 5.52
CA ILE A 238 -12.07 11.56 4.49
C ILE A 238 -12.78 11.33 3.15
N ALA A 239 -12.99 12.40 2.40
CA ALA A 239 -13.62 12.35 1.08
C ALA A 239 -12.54 12.42 0.00
N LEU A 240 -12.67 11.57 -1.01
CA LEU A 240 -11.88 11.55 -2.22
C LEU A 240 -12.83 11.82 -3.40
N ASP A 241 -12.53 12.78 -4.25
CA ASP A 241 -13.36 13.11 -5.41
C ASP A 241 -13.20 12.07 -6.53
N ASP A 242 -11.95 11.65 -6.75
CA ASP A 242 -11.53 10.78 -7.86
C ASP A 242 -10.57 9.68 -7.34
N PRO A 243 -10.50 8.49 -7.96
CA PRO A 243 -9.53 7.46 -7.57
C PRO A 243 -8.06 7.92 -7.60
N TYR A 244 -7.70 8.93 -8.39
CA TYR A 244 -6.34 9.49 -8.41
C TYR A 244 -5.98 10.23 -7.12
N ASP A 245 -6.97 10.64 -6.31
CA ASP A 245 -6.75 11.25 -4.98
C ASP A 245 -6.20 10.23 -3.95
N LEU A 246 -6.13 8.95 -4.33
CA LEU A 246 -5.39 7.96 -3.55
C LEU A 246 -3.92 8.37 -3.34
N GLY A 247 -3.33 9.12 -4.28
CA GLY A 247 -1.98 9.68 -4.11
C GLY A 247 -1.89 10.65 -2.93
N GLU A 248 -2.91 11.48 -2.74
CA GLU A 248 -3.03 12.37 -1.58
C GLU A 248 -3.12 11.57 -0.29
N GLU A 249 -3.92 10.48 -0.29
CA GLU A 249 -4.08 9.65 0.90
C GLU A 249 -2.83 8.86 1.25
N PHE A 250 -2.08 8.35 0.28
CA PHE A 250 -0.78 7.76 0.57
C PHE A 250 0.11 8.75 1.33
N PHE A 251 0.24 9.97 0.85
CA PHE A 251 1.08 10.97 1.49
C PHE A 251 0.55 11.43 2.85
N ARG A 252 -0.77 11.73 2.96
CA ARG A 252 -1.41 12.13 4.23
C ARG A 252 -1.17 11.11 5.34
N TRP A 253 -1.37 9.84 5.03
CA TRP A 253 -1.22 8.76 6.01
C TRP A 253 0.25 8.47 6.36
N GLU A 254 1.16 8.65 5.42
CA GLU A 254 2.60 8.58 5.68
C GLU A 254 3.02 9.65 6.69
N ILE A 255 2.60 10.90 6.49
CA ILE A 255 2.84 12.00 7.44
C ILE A 255 2.16 11.74 8.79
N ALA A 256 0.90 11.32 8.77
CA ALA A 256 0.14 11.06 10.00
C ALA A 256 0.74 9.93 10.86
N THR A 257 1.43 8.98 10.23
CA THR A 257 2.01 7.82 10.90
C THR A 257 3.43 8.10 11.43
N ALA A 258 4.18 8.96 10.74
CA ALA A 258 5.55 9.36 11.10
C ALA A 258 5.59 10.32 12.29
#